data_cb78eac7ffe6f5f3c26b9f2bd5120694
#
_entry.id   cb78eac7ffe6f5f3c26b9f2bd5120694
#
_cell.length_a   1.000
_cell.length_b   1.000
_cell.length_c   1.000
_cell.angle_alpha   90.00
_cell.angle_beta   90.00
_cell.angle_gamma   90.00
#
_symmetry.space_group_name_H-M   'P 1'
#
loop_
_entity.id
_entity.type
_entity.pdbx_description
1 polymer ?
#
loop_
_entity_poly.entity_id
_entity_poly.type
_entity_poly.pdbx_seq_one_letter_code
_entity_poly.pdbx_strand_id
1 'polypeptide(L)'
;IRDRVATGSLIYGKCFNQLEYNEEEHPVGIQLGGSDINDLIECSKKCEQYGYDEVNLNVGCPSDRVQKGKFGACLMLEPELVKECLGNMRNAVKIPVSIKCRLGVDNNQSYEFLYNFISIVKESGIKTFIIHARNAILKGLSPRQNRTIPPLKYDYVYKLKKDFPDLEIIINGGIKTLDQCSEHLLKVDGVMLGRTAYENPFMLKHVESEIYGSKARKISKKEILNQYLEYVERMLCEGHDLGRMMKHLFGLSRGDKYAKLFRIKILEIIKQNSLENHKKELEDLLIY
;
A
#
# COMPACT_ATOMS: atom_id res chain seq x y z
N ILE A 1 -1.05 -1.72 4.39
CA ILE A 1 0.09 -2.51 3.86
C ILE A 1 1.32 -1.63 3.88
N ARG A 2 2.26 -1.94 4.76
CA ARG A 2 3.48 -1.18 4.95
C ARG A 2 4.48 -1.40 3.81
N ASP A 3 4.82 -2.64 3.52
CA ASP A 3 5.87 -2.95 2.53
C ASP A 3 5.48 -4.11 1.62
N ARG A 4 6.25 -4.28 0.55
CA ARG A 4 6.10 -5.33 -0.44
C ARG A 4 7.41 -6.10 -0.56
N VAL A 5 7.41 -7.33 -0.09
CA VAL A 5 8.59 -8.20 -0.07
C VAL A 5 8.38 -9.39 -1.00
N ALA A 6 9.36 -9.70 -1.85
CA ALA A 6 9.35 -10.94 -2.61
C ALA A 6 9.78 -12.09 -1.68
N THR A 7 9.08 -13.25 -1.74
CA THR A 7 9.36 -14.41 -0.89
C THR A 7 10.83 -14.84 -0.98
N GLY A 8 11.39 -14.94 -2.17
CA GLY A 8 12.79 -15.26 -2.34
C GLY A 8 13.77 -14.28 -1.69
N SER A 9 13.41 -12.99 -1.58
CA SER A 9 14.24 -12.01 -0.86
C SER A 9 14.18 -12.20 0.65
N LEU A 10 13.05 -12.68 1.16
CA LEU A 10 12.84 -12.91 2.59
C LEU A 10 13.47 -14.24 3.07
N ILE A 11 13.48 -15.26 2.20
CA ILE A 11 14.02 -16.58 2.54
C ILE A 11 15.53 -16.63 2.33
N TYR A 12 15.99 -16.17 1.14
CA TYR A 12 17.38 -16.32 0.69
C TYR A 12 18.19 -15.03 0.75
N GLY A 13 17.54 -13.88 0.98
CA GLY A 13 18.15 -12.57 1.00
C GLY A 13 18.38 -12.02 2.42
N LYS A 14 19.21 -10.98 2.50
CA LYS A 14 19.49 -10.25 3.74
C LYS A 14 18.48 -9.11 3.99
N CYS A 15 17.19 -9.35 3.74
CA CYS A 15 16.15 -8.30 3.76
C CYS A 15 15.38 -8.23 5.09
N PHE A 16 15.96 -8.68 6.20
CA PHE A 16 15.29 -8.64 7.51
C PHE A 16 14.94 -7.21 7.95
N ASN A 17 15.76 -6.23 7.61
CA ASN A 17 15.47 -4.81 7.88
C ASN A 17 14.19 -4.30 7.20
N GLN A 18 13.63 -5.02 6.22
CA GLN A 18 12.35 -4.68 5.59
C GLN A 18 11.14 -5.17 6.40
N LEU A 19 11.35 -6.00 7.40
CA LEU A 19 10.31 -6.47 8.31
C LEU A 19 10.19 -5.61 9.57
N GLU A 20 11.15 -4.74 9.81
CA GLU A 20 11.13 -3.85 10.97
C GLU A 20 10.08 -2.76 10.80
N TYR A 21 9.31 -2.50 11.84
CA TYR A 21 8.33 -1.43 11.92
C TYR A 21 8.24 -0.93 13.37
N ASN A 22 7.56 0.20 13.59
CA ASN A 22 7.34 0.75 14.93
C ASN A 22 5.99 0.27 15.46
N GLU A 23 5.89 0.02 16.77
CA GLU A 23 4.65 -0.38 17.45
C GLU A 23 3.49 0.62 17.21
N GLU A 24 3.79 1.90 16.99
CA GLU A 24 2.80 2.92 16.63
C GLU A 24 2.16 2.72 15.25
N GLU A 25 2.73 1.84 14.40
CA GLU A 25 2.21 1.57 13.05
C GLU A 25 1.04 0.57 13.05
N HIS A 26 0.75 -0.09 14.18
CA HIS A 26 -0.38 -1.01 14.27
C HIS A 26 -1.74 -0.32 14.08
N PRO A 27 -2.67 -0.94 13.36
CA PRO A 27 -2.55 -2.24 12.69
C PRO A 27 -1.71 -2.15 11.40
N VAL A 28 -0.73 -3.04 11.26
CA VAL A 28 0.22 -3.05 10.15
C VAL A 28 0.15 -4.34 9.35
N GLY A 29 -0.05 -4.23 8.02
CA GLY A 29 -0.07 -5.35 7.10
C GLY A 29 1.15 -5.39 6.20
N ILE A 30 1.64 -6.58 5.88
CA ILE A 30 2.73 -6.79 4.93
C ILE A 30 2.24 -7.47 3.66
N GLN A 31 2.80 -7.09 2.50
CA GLN A 31 2.44 -7.73 1.23
C GLN A 31 3.58 -8.60 0.73
N LEU A 32 3.29 -9.88 0.51
CA LEU A 32 4.19 -10.86 -0.10
C LEU A 32 3.99 -10.93 -1.63
N GLY A 33 5.08 -11.14 -2.35
CA GLY A 33 5.09 -11.40 -3.78
C GLY A 33 5.83 -12.71 -4.07
N GLY A 34 5.10 -13.70 -4.52
CA GLY A 34 5.59 -15.04 -4.84
C GLY A 34 4.47 -15.91 -5.40
N SER A 35 4.81 -17.10 -5.86
CA SER A 35 3.88 -18.13 -6.36
C SER A 35 4.29 -19.54 -5.93
N ASP A 36 5.43 -19.70 -5.27
CA ASP A 36 5.81 -20.95 -4.63
C ASP A 36 5.09 -21.09 -3.28
N ILE A 37 4.37 -22.19 -3.10
CA ILE A 37 3.52 -22.42 -1.93
C ILE A 37 4.34 -22.54 -0.66
N ASN A 38 5.47 -23.28 -0.71
CA ASN A 38 6.31 -23.49 0.46
C ASN A 38 6.97 -22.20 0.92
N ASP A 39 7.47 -21.40 -0.03
CA ASP A 39 8.03 -20.09 0.22
C ASP A 39 6.98 -19.12 0.85
N LEU A 40 5.74 -19.16 0.34
CA LEU A 40 4.65 -18.34 0.87
C LEU A 40 4.25 -18.74 2.29
N ILE A 41 4.20 -20.05 2.58
CA ILE A 41 3.96 -20.58 3.94
C ILE A 41 5.04 -20.10 4.90
N GLU A 42 6.32 -20.28 4.55
CA GLU A 42 7.43 -19.88 5.40
C GLU A 42 7.45 -18.38 5.65
N CYS A 43 7.27 -17.58 4.59
CA CYS A 43 7.21 -16.12 4.72
C CYS A 43 6.02 -15.66 5.56
N SER A 44 4.84 -16.28 5.41
CA SER A 44 3.67 -15.92 6.20
C SER A 44 3.91 -16.18 7.70
N LYS A 45 4.51 -17.31 8.06
CA LYS A 45 4.88 -17.61 9.44
C LYS A 45 5.90 -16.61 9.99
N LYS A 46 6.90 -16.22 9.20
CA LYS A 46 7.85 -15.19 9.59
C LYS A 46 7.14 -13.85 9.86
N CYS A 47 6.23 -13.43 8.97
CA CYS A 47 5.48 -12.20 9.15
C CYS A 47 4.64 -12.21 10.46
N GLU A 48 3.97 -13.32 10.76
CA GLU A 48 3.24 -13.48 12.01
C GLU A 48 4.18 -13.41 13.22
N GLN A 49 5.35 -14.08 13.18
CA GLN A 49 6.36 -14.02 14.26
C GLN A 49 6.93 -12.62 14.49
N TYR A 50 7.01 -11.80 13.43
CA TYR A 50 7.40 -10.40 13.53
C TYR A 50 6.28 -9.48 14.05
N GLY A 51 5.07 -10.00 14.28
CA GLY A 51 3.96 -9.26 14.87
C GLY A 51 3.08 -8.51 13.86
N TYR A 52 3.15 -8.81 12.57
CA TYR A 52 2.22 -8.22 11.60
C TYR A 52 0.79 -8.63 11.84
N ASP A 53 -0.16 -7.69 11.69
CA ASP A 53 -1.60 -7.94 11.86
C ASP A 53 -2.25 -8.60 10.65
N GLU A 54 -1.63 -8.53 9.47
CA GLU A 54 -2.16 -9.07 8.21
C GLU A 54 -1.04 -9.44 7.25
N VAL A 55 -1.21 -10.55 6.52
CA VAL A 55 -0.38 -10.90 5.36
C VAL A 55 -1.21 -10.80 4.10
N ASN A 56 -0.75 -10.05 3.11
CA ASN A 56 -1.42 -9.85 1.84
C ASN A 56 -0.65 -10.46 0.68
N LEU A 57 -1.33 -11.17 -0.23
CA LEU A 57 -0.71 -11.69 -1.46
C LEU A 57 -0.85 -10.67 -2.60
N ASN A 58 0.26 -10.39 -3.27
CA ASN A 58 0.30 -9.50 -4.44
C ASN A 58 -0.05 -10.23 -5.73
N VAL A 59 -1.23 -9.96 -6.26
CA VAL A 59 -1.73 -10.46 -7.55
C VAL A 59 -2.09 -9.30 -8.49
N GLY A 60 -1.40 -8.15 -8.33
CA GLY A 60 -1.76 -6.93 -9.09
C GLY A 60 -0.59 -6.14 -9.67
N CYS A 61 0.65 -6.48 -9.37
CA CYS A 61 1.82 -5.77 -9.87
C CYS A 61 2.14 -6.18 -11.32
N PRO A 62 2.21 -5.23 -12.29
CA PRO A 62 2.47 -5.53 -13.70
C PRO A 62 3.94 -5.38 -14.11
N SER A 63 4.89 -5.24 -13.17
CA SER A 63 6.29 -4.96 -13.53
C SER A 63 6.99 -6.17 -14.15
N ASP A 64 7.93 -5.92 -15.09
CA ASP A 64 8.69 -6.96 -15.78
C ASP A 64 9.46 -7.88 -14.82
N ARG A 65 10.02 -7.30 -13.73
CA ARG A 65 10.71 -8.08 -12.69
C ARG A 65 9.77 -9.08 -12.03
N VAL A 66 8.54 -8.68 -11.78
CA VAL A 66 7.50 -9.49 -11.15
C VAL A 66 7.01 -10.57 -12.10
N GLN A 67 6.83 -10.24 -13.39
CA GLN A 67 6.48 -11.22 -14.43
C GLN A 67 7.57 -12.29 -14.63
N LYS A 68 8.84 -11.88 -14.65
CA LYS A 68 9.98 -12.83 -14.70
C LYS A 68 10.01 -13.77 -13.50
N GLY A 69 9.58 -13.29 -12.34
CA GLY A 69 9.42 -14.09 -11.13
C GLY A 69 8.11 -14.88 -11.05
N LYS A 70 7.28 -14.88 -12.11
CA LYS A 70 5.98 -15.57 -12.20
C LYS A 70 5.04 -15.24 -11.04
N PHE A 71 4.96 -13.97 -10.62
CA PHE A 71 4.01 -13.50 -9.61
C PHE A 71 3.41 -12.14 -9.97
N GLY A 72 2.53 -11.59 -9.13
CA GLY A 72 1.83 -10.33 -9.39
C GLY A 72 0.66 -10.47 -10.36
N ALA A 73 0.47 -9.51 -11.28
CA ALA A 73 -0.73 -9.45 -12.11
C ALA A 73 -0.91 -10.64 -13.06
N CYS A 74 0.18 -11.29 -13.50
CA CYS A 74 0.10 -12.48 -14.35
C CYS A 74 -0.59 -13.65 -13.64
N LEU A 75 -0.54 -13.73 -12.31
CA LEU A 75 -1.25 -14.77 -11.54
C LEU A 75 -2.79 -14.68 -11.66
N MET A 76 -3.34 -13.57 -12.13
CA MET A 76 -4.78 -13.52 -12.44
C MET A 76 -5.19 -14.50 -13.55
N LEU A 77 -4.24 -14.99 -14.34
CA LEU A 77 -4.46 -16.02 -15.36
C LEU A 77 -4.42 -17.45 -14.79
N GLU A 78 -4.01 -17.61 -13.54
CA GLU A 78 -3.83 -18.89 -12.86
C GLU A 78 -4.63 -18.91 -11.53
N PRO A 79 -5.97 -18.75 -11.57
CA PRO A 79 -6.78 -18.59 -10.36
C PRO A 79 -6.73 -19.80 -9.42
N GLU A 80 -6.57 -21.01 -9.94
CA GLU A 80 -6.44 -22.23 -9.13
C GLU A 80 -5.14 -22.22 -8.31
N LEU A 81 -4.01 -21.80 -8.91
CA LEU A 81 -2.75 -21.62 -8.19
C LEU A 81 -2.87 -20.55 -7.09
N VAL A 82 -3.53 -19.43 -7.39
CA VAL A 82 -3.77 -18.36 -6.41
C VAL A 82 -4.63 -18.87 -5.26
N LYS A 83 -5.67 -19.66 -5.53
CA LYS A 83 -6.51 -20.31 -4.51
C LYS A 83 -5.67 -21.20 -3.61
N GLU A 84 -4.82 -22.04 -4.20
CA GLU A 84 -3.95 -22.97 -3.46
C GLU A 84 -2.93 -22.20 -2.58
N CYS A 85 -2.25 -21.20 -3.13
CA CYS A 85 -1.35 -20.33 -2.38
C CYS A 85 -2.03 -19.72 -1.16
N LEU A 86 -3.18 -19.04 -1.36
CA LEU A 86 -3.90 -18.37 -0.29
C LEU A 86 -4.46 -19.34 0.76
N GLY A 87 -4.96 -20.50 0.34
CA GLY A 87 -5.44 -21.54 1.25
C GLY A 87 -4.33 -22.04 2.16
N ASN A 88 -3.15 -22.31 1.60
CA ASN A 88 -1.98 -22.73 2.37
C ASN A 88 -1.44 -21.63 3.29
N MET A 89 -1.35 -20.38 2.81
CA MET A 89 -0.98 -19.23 3.66
C MET A 89 -1.93 -19.13 4.87
N ARG A 90 -3.25 -19.12 4.62
CA ARG A 90 -4.29 -19.02 5.65
C ARG A 90 -4.21 -20.17 6.69
N ASN A 91 -3.92 -21.38 6.24
CA ASN A 91 -3.78 -22.53 7.15
C ASN A 91 -2.48 -22.50 7.97
N ALA A 92 -1.48 -21.75 7.51
CA ALA A 92 -0.17 -21.67 8.14
C ALA A 92 -0.07 -20.65 9.27
N VAL A 93 -0.96 -19.64 9.32
CA VAL A 93 -0.95 -18.53 10.28
C VAL A 93 -2.33 -18.29 10.89
N LYS A 94 -2.37 -17.60 12.03
CA LYS A 94 -3.61 -17.17 12.71
C LYS A 94 -4.06 -15.78 12.33
N ILE A 95 -3.12 -14.93 11.88
CA ILE A 95 -3.43 -13.57 11.42
C ILE A 95 -4.17 -13.62 10.08
N PRO A 96 -5.01 -12.61 9.77
CA PRO A 96 -5.72 -12.51 8.51
C PRO A 96 -4.81 -12.61 7.28
N VAL A 97 -5.28 -13.36 6.28
CA VAL A 97 -4.67 -13.42 4.96
C VAL A 97 -5.61 -12.79 3.95
N SER A 98 -5.11 -11.88 3.14
CA SER A 98 -5.86 -11.16 2.13
C SER A 98 -5.18 -11.19 0.76
N ILE A 99 -5.87 -10.72 -0.28
CA ILE A 99 -5.32 -10.60 -1.63
C ILE A 99 -5.46 -9.18 -2.16
N LYS A 100 -4.45 -8.72 -2.92
CA LYS A 100 -4.58 -7.49 -3.70
C LYS A 100 -4.39 -7.77 -5.18
N CYS A 101 -5.46 -7.57 -5.97
CA CYS A 101 -5.48 -7.83 -7.40
C CYS A 101 -5.93 -6.60 -8.22
N ARG A 102 -6.12 -6.81 -9.52
CA ARG A 102 -6.67 -5.87 -10.48
C ARG A 102 -8.04 -6.36 -11.00
N LEU A 103 -8.64 -5.62 -11.96
CA LEU A 103 -9.88 -6.04 -12.62
C LEU A 103 -9.66 -7.14 -13.64
N GLY A 104 -8.46 -7.18 -14.21
CA GLY A 104 -8.05 -8.13 -15.24
C GLY A 104 -6.65 -7.83 -15.72
N VAL A 105 -6.20 -8.58 -16.74
CA VAL A 105 -4.85 -8.51 -17.30
C VAL A 105 -4.89 -8.58 -18.83
N ASP A 106 -4.14 -7.69 -19.48
CA ASP A 106 -4.05 -7.56 -20.94
C ASP A 106 -5.44 -7.53 -21.63
N ASN A 107 -5.76 -8.51 -22.46
CA ASN A 107 -7.04 -8.61 -23.17
C ASN A 107 -8.20 -9.14 -22.30
N ASN A 108 -7.90 -9.71 -21.13
CA ASN A 108 -8.91 -10.21 -20.18
C ASN A 108 -9.43 -9.07 -19.32
N GLN A 109 -10.37 -8.27 -19.87
CA GLN A 109 -10.84 -7.01 -19.28
C GLN A 109 -12.33 -7.00 -18.97
N SER A 110 -13.03 -8.13 -19.15
CA SER A 110 -14.46 -8.25 -18.89
C SER A 110 -14.74 -8.36 -17.39
N TYR A 111 -15.96 -8.00 -17.01
CA TYR A 111 -16.44 -8.27 -15.65
C TYR A 111 -16.48 -9.76 -15.34
N GLU A 112 -16.86 -10.57 -16.32
CA GLU A 112 -16.94 -12.01 -16.20
C GLU A 112 -15.59 -12.65 -15.85
N PHE A 113 -14.50 -12.17 -16.46
CA PHE A 113 -13.15 -12.61 -16.07
C PHE A 113 -12.87 -12.33 -14.58
N LEU A 114 -13.18 -11.12 -14.11
CA LEU A 114 -13.01 -10.75 -12.69
C LEU A 114 -13.89 -11.63 -11.79
N TYR A 115 -15.17 -11.80 -12.15
CA TYR A 115 -16.12 -12.62 -11.42
C TYR A 115 -15.63 -14.07 -11.27
N ASN A 116 -15.20 -14.68 -12.36
CA ASN A 116 -14.67 -16.04 -12.37
C ASN A 116 -13.41 -16.18 -11.51
N PHE A 117 -12.47 -15.21 -11.64
CA PHE A 117 -11.27 -15.17 -10.80
C PHE A 117 -11.63 -15.13 -9.30
N ILE A 118 -12.50 -14.23 -8.89
CA ILE A 118 -12.92 -14.11 -7.48
C ILE A 118 -13.71 -15.36 -7.04
N SER A 119 -14.57 -15.92 -7.89
CA SER A 119 -15.33 -17.14 -7.60
C SER A 119 -14.45 -18.33 -7.25
N ILE A 120 -13.34 -18.49 -7.98
CA ILE A 120 -12.36 -19.57 -7.70
C ILE A 120 -11.56 -19.25 -6.45
N VAL A 121 -10.99 -18.03 -6.38
CA VAL A 121 -10.07 -17.66 -5.29
C VAL A 121 -10.75 -17.63 -3.92
N LYS A 122 -12.04 -17.25 -3.83
CA LYS A 122 -12.77 -17.27 -2.54
C LYS A 122 -12.85 -18.66 -1.89
N GLU A 123 -12.73 -19.75 -2.68
CA GLU A 123 -12.72 -21.12 -2.17
C GLU A 123 -11.52 -21.42 -1.29
N SER A 124 -10.44 -20.60 -1.37
CA SER A 124 -9.32 -20.66 -0.40
C SER A 124 -9.74 -20.34 1.04
N GLY A 125 -10.96 -19.78 1.21
CA GLY A 125 -11.54 -19.39 2.49
C GLY A 125 -11.09 -18.02 2.99
N ILE A 126 -10.30 -17.24 2.23
CA ILE A 126 -10.02 -15.83 2.56
C ILE A 126 -11.28 -14.99 2.37
N LYS A 127 -11.38 -13.87 3.09
CA LYS A 127 -12.55 -12.98 3.06
C LYS A 127 -12.26 -11.62 2.45
N THR A 128 -11.03 -11.12 2.55
CA THR A 128 -10.65 -9.75 2.22
C THR A 128 -9.98 -9.66 0.85
N PHE A 129 -10.60 -8.89 -0.06
CA PHE A 129 -10.15 -8.68 -1.43
C PHE A 129 -9.96 -7.19 -1.70
N ILE A 130 -8.72 -6.78 -1.96
CA ILE A 130 -8.38 -5.39 -2.31
C ILE A 130 -8.28 -5.28 -3.83
N ILE A 131 -9.21 -4.56 -4.44
CA ILE A 131 -9.36 -4.48 -5.89
C ILE A 131 -8.87 -3.14 -6.42
N HIS A 132 -7.76 -3.13 -7.17
CA HIS A 132 -7.37 -1.94 -7.92
C HIS A 132 -8.26 -1.82 -9.16
N ALA A 133 -9.11 -0.78 -9.20
CA ALA A 133 -10.16 -0.58 -10.20
C ALA A 133 -9.62 -0.25 -11.62
N ARG A 134 -8.51 -0.88 -12.04
CA ARG A 134 -7.90 -0.81 -13.38
C ARG A 134 -7.42 -2.18 -13.82
N ASN A 135 -7.43 -2.43 -15.12
CA ASN A 135 -6.74 -3.59 -15.68
C ASN A 135 -5.21 -3.43 -15.58
N ALA A 136 -4.49 -4.53 -15.56
CA ALA A 136 -3.05 -4.56 -15.75
C ALA A 136 -2.71 -4.75 -17.23
N ILE A 137 -1.77 -3.97 -17.75
CA ILE A 137 -1.17 -4.19 -19.08
C ILE A 137 0.27 -4.62 -18.85
N LEU A 138 0.56 -5.87 -19.21
CA LEU A 138 1.85 -6.48 -18.90
C LEU A 138 2.94 -6.03 -19.85
N LYS A 139 2.61 -5.76 -21.11
CA LYS A 139 3.58 -5.32 -22.13
C LYS A 139 3.25 -3.92 -22.62
N GLY A 140 4.28 -3.09 -22.80
CA GLY A 140 4.13 -1.75 -23.39
C GLY A 140 3.82 -0.62 -22.40
N LEU A 141 3.52 -0.90 -21.14
CA LEU A 141 3.31 0.11 -20.11
C LEU A 141 4.20 -0.12 -18.90
N SER A 142 4.91 0.91 -18.47
CA SER A 142 5.62 0.90 -17.18
C SER A 142 4.65 0.73 -16.01
N PRO A 143 5.12 0.31 -14.82
CA PRO A 143 4.29 0.24 -13.62
C PRO A 143 3.65 1.58 -13.23
N ARG A 144 4.30 2.71 -13.56
CA ARG A 144 3.74 4.06 -13.33
C ARG A 144 2.57 4.32 -14.28
N GLN A 145 2.73 4.03 -15.56
CA GLN A 145 1.69 4.17 -16.59
C GLN A 145 0.50 3.26 -16.32
N ASN A 146 0.71 2.04 -15.87
CA ASN A 146 -0.33 1.10 -15.43
C ASN A 146 -1.20 1.60 -14.27
N ARG A 147 -0.79 2.67 -13.58
CA ARG A 147 -1.58 3.32 -12.52
C ARG A 147 -2.36 4.55 -13.01
N THR A 148 -2.18 4.93 -14.27
CA THR A 148 -2.78 6.16 -14.80
C THR A 148 -3.49 5.97 -16.14
N ILE A 149 -2.93 5.20 -17.07
CA ILE A 149 -3.44 5.05 -18.44
C ILE A 149 -4.67 4.12 -18.52
N PRO A 150 -4.66 2.86 -18.00
CA PRO A 150 -5.87 2.05 -18.09
C PRO A 150 -7.04 2.74 -17.36
N PRO A 151 -8.26 2.75 -17.93
CA PRO A 151 -9.38 3.45 -17.33
C PRO A 151 -9.77 2.87 -15.97
N LEU A 152 -10.27 3.73 -15.09
CA LEU A 152 -10.91 3.32 -13.84
C LEU A 152 -12.31 2.79 -14.13
N LYS A 153 -12.64 1.60 -13.63
CA LYS A 153 -13.93 0.96 -13.74
C LYS A 153 -14.44 0.61 -12.34
N TYR A 154 -14.85 1.62 -11.58
CA TYR A 154 -15.37 1.43 -10.21
C TYR A 154 -16.64 0.57 -10.19
N ASP A 155 -17.47 0.66 -11.24
CA ASP A 155 -18.70 -0.11 -11.35
C ASP A 155 -18.48 -1.63 -11.27
N TYR A 156 -17.33 -2.12 -11.76
CA TYR A 156 -16.96 -3.52 -11.65
C TYR A 156 -16.76 -3.92 -10.17
N VAL A 157 -16.14 -3.05 -9.37
CA VAL A 157 -15.90 -3.31 -7.95
C VAL A 157 -17.20 -3.25 -7.16
N TYR A 158 -18.09 -2.30 -7.48
CA TYR A 158 -19.40 -2.20 -6.84
C TYR A 158 -20.31 -3.40 -7.20
N LYS A 159 -20.26 -3.84 -8.45
CA LYS A 159 -20.98 -5.04 -8.89
C LYS A 159 -20.43 -6.28 -8.18
N LEU A 160 -19.10 -6.37 -8.04
CA LEU A 160 -18.45 -7.48 -7.33
C LEU A 160 -18.94 -7.59 -5.88
N LYS A 161 -19.07 -6.46 -5.16
CA LYS A 161 -19.61 -6.46 -3.79
C LYS A 161 -21.06 -6.94 -3.74
N LYS A 162 -21.87 -6.61 -4.73
CA LYS A 162 -23.27 -7.12 -4.83
C LYS A 162 -23.33 -8.61 -5.11
N ASP A 163 -22.47 -9.11 -5.99
CA ASP A 163 -22.43 -10.51 -6.38
C ASP A 163 -21.78 -11.40 -5.29
N PHE A 164 -20.93 -10.82 -4.42
CA PHE A 164 -20.27 -11.50 -3.31
C PHE A 164 -20.48 -10.73 -1.98
N PRO A 165 -21.69 -10.68 -1.44
CA PRO A 165 -21.99 -9.88 -0.25
C PRO A 165 -21.25 -10.34 1.00
N ASP A 166 -20.87 -11.61 1.08
CA ASP A 166 -20.13 -12.20 2.21
C ASP A 166 -18.62 -11.94 2.20
N LEU A 167 -18.10 -11.38 1.10
CA LEU A 167 -16.69 -10.98 1.00
C LEU A 167 -16.50 -9.53 1.40
N GLU A 168 -15.38 -9.25 2.02
CA GLU A 168 -14.90 -7.89 2.30
C GLU A 168 -14.20 -7.34 1.05
N ILE A 169 -14.86 -6.44 0.36
CA ILE A 169 -14.36 -5.82 -0.88
C ILE A 169 -13.84 -4.42 -0.59
N ILE A 170 -12.54 -4.25 -0.75
CA ILE A 170 -11.84 -2.98 -0.56
C ILE A 170 -11.46 -2.38 -1.92
N ILE A 171 -11.97 -1.19 -2.21
CA ILE A 171 -11.68 -0.50 -3.48
C ILE A 171 -10.36 0.26 -3.41
N ASN A 172 -9.60 0.25 -4.50
CA ASN A 172 -8.36 0.99 -4.64
C ASN A 172 -8.24 1.59 -6.06
N GLY A 173 -7.57 2.70 -6.19
CA GLY A 173 -7.18 3.29 -7.47
C GLY A 173 -7.80 4.65 -7.75
N GLY A 174 -6.96 5.67 -7.92
CA GLY A 174 -7.38 7.02 -8.35
C GLY A 174 -8.06 7.88 -7.29
N ILE A 175 -8.33 7.37 -6.11
CA ILE A 175 -9.03 8.06 -5.01
C ILE A 175 -8.10 9.11 -4.40
N LYS A 176 -8.57 10.36 -4.28
CA LYS A 176 -7.73 11.53 -3.93
C LYS A 176 -8.23 12.34 -2.74
N THR A 177 -9.50 12.21 -2.36
CA THR A 177 -10.12 12.98 -1.26
C THR A 177 -10.88 12.07 -0.32
N LEU A 178 -11.17 12.55 0.91
CA LEU A 178 -11.99 11.81 1.87
C LEU A 178 -13.45 11.75 1.46
N ASP A 179 -13.97 12.79 0.76
CA ASP A 179 -15.31 12.75 0.18
C ASP A 179 -15.46 11.56 -0.79
N GLN A 180 -14.46 11.36 -1.68
CA GLN A 180 -14.44 10.20 -2.56
C GLN A 180 -14.37 8.88 -1.77
N CYS A 181 -13.65 8.85 -0.65
CA CYS A 181 -13.65 7.68 0.23
C CYS A 181 -15.06 7.40 0.77
N SER A 182 -15.74 8.44 1.27
CA SER A 182 -17.10 8.33 1.80
C SER A 182 -18.10 7.86 0.73
N GLU A 183 -18.01 8.39 -0.50
CA GLU A 183 -18.84 7.94 -1.63
C GLU A 183 -18.62 6.46 -1.97
N HIS A 184 -17.37 5.99 -1.94
CA HIS A 184 -17.06 4.58 -2.17
C HIS A 184 -17.56 3.68 -1.04
N LEU A 185 -17.43 4.11 0.22
CA LEU A 185 -17.88 3.35 1.40
C LEU A 185 -19.39 3.10 1.45
N LEU A 186 -20.19 3.87 0.71
CA LEU A 186 -21.61 3.57 0.52
C LEU A 186 -21.86 2.30 -0.33
N LYS A 187 -20.84 1.76 -1.00
CA LYS A 187 -20.97 0.70 -2.01
C LYS A 187 -20.08 -0.51 -1.79
N VAL A 188 -19.03 -0.36 -0.97
CA VAL A 188 -18.04 -1.39 -0.65
C VAL A 188 -17.63 -1.30 0.82
N ASP A 189 -16.92 -2.30 1.32
CA ASP A 189 -16.59 -2.42 2.75
C ASP A 189 -15.38 -1.58 3.17
N GLY A 190 -14.53 -1.19 2.23
CA GLY A 190 -13.34 -0.43 2.56
C GLY A 190 -12.74 0.30 1.37
N VAL A 191 -11.86 1.27 1.68
CA VAL A 191 -11.13 2.07 0.69
C VAL A 191 -9.65 2.04 1.00
N MET A 192 -8.83 1.67 0.00
CA MET A 192 -7.38 1.74 0.11
C MET A 192 -6.84 2.96 -0.63
N LEU A 193 -6.26 3.88 0.10
CA LEU A 193 -5.46 4.96 -0.45
C LEU A 193 -4.02 4.48 -0.71
N GLY A 194 -3.41 4.98 -1.76
CA GLY A 194 -2.02 4.72 -2.08
C GLY A 194 -1.22 6.02 -2.20
N ARG A 195 -0.98 6.47 -3.43
CA ARG A 195 -0.18 7.67 -3.72
C ARG A 195 -0.69 8.92 -3.00
N THR A 196 -1.99 9.07 -2.87
CA THR A 196 -2.59 10.23 -2.20
C THR A 196 -2.14 10.35 -0.75
N ALA A 197 -2.13 9.24 0.00
CA ALA A 197 -1.65 9.23 1.38
C ALA A 197 -0.17 9.64 1.49
N TYR A 198 0.67 9.25 0.53
CA TYR A 198 2.08 9.62 0.49
C TYR A 198 2.30 11.07 0.01
N GLU A 199 1.54 11.51 -1.01
CA GLU A 199 1.66 12.85 -1.60
C GLU A 199 0.99 13.94 -0.74
N ASN A 200 0.08 13.58 0.16
CA ASN A 200 -0.65 14.47 1.06
C ASN A 200 -0.93 13.77 2.40
N PRO A 201 0.10 13.42 3.18
CA PRO A 201 -0.08 12.68 4.42
C PRO A 201 -0.92 13.45 5.45
N PHE A 202 -0.90 14.78 5.42
CA PHE A 202 -1.66 15.59 6.37
C PHE A 202 -3.18 15.42 6.28
N MET A 203 -3.71 14.98 5.12
CA MET A 203 -5.14 14.66 5.00
C MET A 203 -5.57 13.53 5.95
N LEU A 204 -4.65 12.62 6.31
CA LEU A 204 -4.96 11.46 7.13
C LEU A 204 -5.43 11.84 8.54
N LYS A 205 -5.09 13.03 9.05
CA LYS A 205 -5.57 13.52 10.35
C LYS A 205 -7.10 13.64 10.42
N HIS A 206 -7.75 13.78 9.26
CA HIS A 206 -9.19 13.94 9.15
C HIS A 206 -9.94 12.59 9.01
N VAL A 207 -9.22 11.50 8.78
CA VAL A 207 -9.83 10.16 8.60
C VAL A 207 -10.63 9.76 9.84
N GLU A 208 -10.08 9.97 11.03
CA GLU A 208 -10.75 9.65 12.28
C GLU A 208 -12.11 10.35 12.43
N SER A 209 -12.18 11.63 12.07
CA SER A 209 -13.41 12.40 12.21
C SER A 209 -14.39 12.23 11.04
N GLU A 210 -13.89 12.18 9.81
CA GLU A 210 -14.74 12.17 8.62
C GLU A 210 -15.20 10.76 8.22
N ILE A 211 -14.39 9.74 8.52
CA ILE A 211 -14.72 8.35 8.15
C ILE A 211 -15.22 7.56 9.35
N TYR A 212 -14.56 7.69 10.51
CA TYR A 212 -14.91 6.90 11.71
C TYR A 212 -15.78 7.64 12.73
N GLY A 213 -16.11 8.93 12.50
CA GLY A 213 -16.98 9.71 13.38
C GLY A 213 -16.37 10.03 14.75
N SER A 214 -15.07 9.84 14.92
CA SER A 214 -14.34 10.14 16.15
C SER A 214 -14.00 11.64 16.27
N LYS A 215 -13.44 12.06 17.42
CA LYS A 215 -12.97 13.44 17.55
C LYS A 215 -11.77 13.70 16.64
N ALA A 216 -11.82 14.83 15.91
CA ALA A 216 -10.72 15.25 15.06
C ALA A 216 -9.40 15.37 15.84
N ARG A 217 -8.34 14.79 15.33
CA ARG A 217 -7.01 14.88 15.93
C ARG A 217 -6.47 16.30 15.76
N LYS A 218 -6.22 16.99 16.85
CA LYS A 218 -5.63 18.35 16.87
C LYS A 218 -4.11 18.22 16.75
N ILE A 219 -3.61 18.04 15.54
CA ILE A 219 -2.17 18.02 15.26
C ILE A 219 -1.87 18.98 14.13
N SER A 220 -0.83 19.79 14.28
CA SER A 220 -0.34 20.71 13.27
C SER A 220 0.75 20.07 12.39
N LYS A 221 0.98 20.62 11.20
CA LYS A 221 2.10 20.19 10.34
C LYS A 221 3.46 20.38 11.01
N LYS A 222 3.60 21.44 11.84
CA LYS A 222 4.82 21.71 12.61
C LYS A 222 5.09 20.62 13.65
N GLU A 223 4.06 20.21 14.38
CA GLU A 223 4.20 19.12 15.35
C GLU A 223 4.60 17.82 14.67
N ILE A 224 3.97 17.47 13.52
CA ILE A 224 4.34 16.30 12.73
C ILE A 224 5.79 16.40 12.23
N LEU A 225 6.18 17.58 11.73
CA LEU A 225 7.56 17.82 11.30
C LEU A 225 8.54 17.58 12.43
N ASN A 226 8.32 18.16 13.61
CA ASN A 226 9.23 18.06 14.74
C ASN A 226 9.38 16.62 15.24
N GLN A 227 8.27 15.91 15.42
CA GLN A 227 8.31 14.49 15.77
C GLN A 227 9.07 13.65 14.73
N TYR A 228 8.86 13.96 13.44
CA TYR A 228 9.56 13.24 12.38
C TYR A 228 11.07 13.58 12.34
N LEU A 229 11.45 14.84 12.60
CA LEU A 229 12.86 15.21 12.66
C LEU A 229 13.58 14.59 13.86
N GLU A 230 12.92 14.45 15.01
CA GLU A 230 13.45 13.69 16.15
C GLU A 230 13.69 12.22 15.80
N TYR A 231 12.77 11.61 15.05
CA TYR A 231 12.97 10.26 14.51
C TYR A 231 14.16 10.22 13.55
N VAL A 232 14.28 11.17 12.62
CA VAL A 232 15.41 11.24 11.68
C VAL A 232 16.74 11.34 12.41
N GLU A 233 16.83 12.17 13.47
CA GLU A 233 18.06 12.31 14.26
C GLU A 233 18.47 11.01 14.95
N ARG A 234 17.52 10.28 15.53
CA ARG A 234 17.81 8.96 16.12
C ARG A 234 18.33 7.98 15.07
N MET A 235 17.66 7.89 13.94
CA MET A 235 18.05 6.99 12.85
C MET A 235 19.40 7.34 12.23
N LEU A 236 19.79 8.62 12.20
CA LEU A 236 21.12 9.04 11.77
C LEU A 236 22.21 8.51 12.71
N CYS A 237 21.98 8.53 14.03
CA CYS A 237 22.90 7.93 14.99
C CYS A 237 23.06 6.41 14.80
N GLU A 238 22.06 5.73 14.23
CA GLU A 238 22.09 4.31 13.88
C GLU A 238 22.69 4.05 12.49
N GLY A 239 23.12 5.10 11.76
CA GLY A 239 23.76 5.00 10.45
C GLY A 239 22.82 4.94 9.25
N HIS A 240 21.53 5.29 9.42
CA HIS A 240 20.57 5.37 8.32
C HIS A 240 20.81 6.59 7.41
N ASP A 241 20.41 6.47 6.15
CA ASP A 241 20.61 7.50 5.12
C ASP A 241 19.62 8.67 5.27
N LEU A 242 20.16 9.88 5.48
CA LEU A 242 19.36 11.10 5.61
C LEU A 242 18.46 11.36 4.39
N GLY A 243 19.00 11.15 3.20
CA GLY A 243 18.28 11.44 1.95
C GLY A 243 17.06 10.52 1.75
N ARG A 244 17.13 9.28 2.22
CA ARG A 244 15.98 8.36 2.16
C ARG A 244 14.86 8.84 3.07
N MET A 245 15.19 9.23 4.31
CA MET A 245 14.22 9.68 5.29
C MET A 245 13.58 11.02 4.91
N MET A 246 14.38 12.02 4.59
CA MET A 246 13.89 13.38 4.29
C MET A 246 12.92 13.46 3.11
N LYS A 247 13.01 12.57 2.13
CA LYS A 247 12.09 12.50 0.98
C LYS A 247 10.64 12.25 1.38
N HIS A 248 10.38 11.60 2.52
CA HIS A 248 9.03 11.34 3.02
C HIS A 248 8.31 12.62 3.46
N LEU A 249 9.04 13.71 3.73
CA LEU A 249 8.47 15.00 4.09
C LEU A 249 7.90 15.80 2.89
N PHE A 250 8.21 15.43 1.63
CA PHE A 250 7.79 16.21 0.45
C PHE A 250 6.28 16.44 0.36
N GLY A 251 5.49 15.51 0.87
CA GLY A 251 4.02 15.58 0.87
C GLY A 251 3.44 16.47 1.97
N LEU A 252 4.19 16.71 3.07
CA LEU A 252 3.67 17.39 4.26
C LEU A 252 3.24 18.82 3.99
N SER A 253 3.97 19.54 3.13
CA SER A 253 3.68 20.93 2.74
C SER A 253 2.65 21.06 1.62
N ARG A 254 1.99 19.98 1.20
CA ARG A 254 1.03 20.05 0.09
C ARG A 254 -0.11 21.02 0.41
N GLY A 255 -0.38 21.93 -0.55
CA GLY A 255 -1.41 22.95 -0.41
C GLY A 255 -0.95 24.24 0.29
N ASP A 256 0.25 24.27 0.87
CA ASP A 256 0.77 25.45 1.56
C ASP A 256 1.36 26.47 0.56
N LYS A 257 1.30 27.73 0.94
CA LYS A 257 1.87 28.86 0.16
C LYS A 257 3.34 28.64 -0.19
N TYR A 258 4.12 28.10 0.72
CA TYR A 258 5.56 27.91 0.59
C TYR A 258 5.96 26.45 0.26
N ALA A 259 5.04 25.60 -0.20
CA ALA A 259 5.29 24.19 -0.51
C ALA A 259 6.49 23.96 -1.45
N LYS A 260 6.71 24.84 -2.42
CA LYS A 260 7.88 24.76 -3.32
C LYS A 260 9.19 25.02 -2.58
N LEU A 261 9.23 26.06 -1.75
CA LEU A 261 10.41 26.41 -0.96
C LEU A 261 10.74 25.32 0.07
N PHE A 262 9.72 24.77 0.72
CA PHE A 262 9.89 23.65 1.65
C PHE A 262 10.58 22.44 0.99
N ARG A 263 10.15 22.07 -0.22
CA ARG A 263 10.78 20.96 -0.97
C ARG A 263 12.21 21.29 -1.40
N ILE A 264 12.48 22.52 -1.83
CA ILE A 264 13.83 22.96 -2.17
C ILE A 264 14.72 22.87 -0.94
N LYS A 265 14.24 23.32 0.23
CA LYS A 265 14.99 23.25 1.48
C LYS A 265 15.33 21.80 1.87
N ILE A 266 14.38 20.88 1.74
CA ILE A 266 14.66 19.46 1.96
C ILE A 266 15.76 18.95 1.01
N LEU A 267 15.74 19.34 -0.26
CA LEU A 267 16.79 18.93 -1.22
C LEU A 267 18.15 19.52 -0.88
N GLU A 268 18.21 20.74 -0.34
CA GLU A 268 19.46 21.35 0.15
C GLU A 268 20.02 20.57 1.34
N ILE A 269 19.19 20.22 2.32
CA ILE A 269 19.57 19.39 3.48
C ILE A 269 20.12 18.04 3.02
N ILE A 270 19.44 17.38 2.07
CA ILE A 270 19.90 16.10 1.51
C ILE A 270 21.27 16.27 0.82
N LYS A 271 21.45 17.35 0.05
CA LYS A 271 22.70 17.62 -0.67
C LYS A 271 23.87 17.90 0.28
N GLN A 272 23.60 18.64 1.37
CA GLN A 272 24.59 18.96 2.39
C GLN A 272 24.85 17.78 3.34
N ASN A 273 23.97 16.78 3.33
CA ASN A 273 23.97 15.65 4.24
C ASN A 273 24.01 16.06 5.73
N SER A 274 23.33 17.16 6.07
CA SER A 274 23.29 17.72 7.43
C SER A 274 21.91 18.29 7.74
N LEU A 275 21.40 17.98 8.91
CA LEU A 275 20.16 18.54 9.45
C LEU A 275 20.40 19.77 10.34
N GLU A 276 21.66 20.01 10.75
CA GLU A 276 22.04 21.11 11.63
C GLU A 276 21.58 22.46 11.07
N ASN A 277 21.02 23.29 11.95
CA ASN A 277 20.52 24.64 11.68
C ASN A 277 19.32 24.78 10.72
N HIS A 278 18.77 23.67 10.18
CA HIS A 278 17.69 23.75 9.20
C HIS A 278 16.29 23.48 9.76
N LYS A 279 16.16 23.03 11.01
CA LYS A 279 14.84 22.73 11.62
C LYS A 279 13.93 23.94 11.62
N LYS A 280 14.39 25.08 12.15
CA LYS A 280 13.60 26.30 12.24
C LYS A 280 13.18 26.82 10.87
N GLU A 281 14.06 26.76 9.89
CA GLU A 281 13.74 27.18 8.51
C GLU A 281 12.64 26.30 7.89
N LEU A 282 12.66 24.98 8.14
CA LEU A 282 11.60 24.08 7.68
C LEU A 282 10.26 24.38 8.39
N GLU A 283 10.28 24.65 9.70
CA GLU A 283 9.09 25.03 10.46
C GLU A 283 8.46 26.31 9.94
N ASP A 284 9.27 27.34 9.65
CA ASP A 284 8.81 28.65 9.16
C ASP A 284 8.17 28.54 7.77
N LEU A 285 8.50 27.51 6.99
CA LEU A 285 7.91 27.24 5.67
C LEU A 285 6.58 26.45 5.74
N LEU A 286 6.21 25.92 6.91
CA LEU A 286 4.92 25.24 7.16
C LEU A 286 3.91 26.14 7.86
N ILE A 287 3.78 27.38 7.41
CA ILE A 287 2.79 28.32 7.92
C ILE A 287 1.43 28.01 7.27
N TYR A 288 0.51 27.46 8.07
CA TYR A 288 -0.88 27.06 7.82
C TYR A 288 -1.10 25.68 7.22
#